data_e41e8dbfa9a935fe100239d297dc4698
#
_entry.id   e41e8dbfa9a935fe100239d297dc4698
#
_cell.length_a   1.000
_cell.length_b   1.000
_cell.length_c   1.000
_cell.angle_alpha   90.00
_cell.angle_beta   90.00
_cell.angle_gamma   90.00
#
_symmetry.space_group_name_H-M   'P 1'
#
loop_
_entity.id
_entity.type
_entity.pdbx_description
1 polymer ?
#
loop_
_entity_poly.entity_id
_entity_poly.type
_entity_poly.pdbx_seq_one_letter_code
_entity_poly.pdbx_strand_id
1 'polypeptide(L)'
;MKINKKMFVAVAIVALVIVAALLSLVLVSMNKPKLSGFSAVYLENGDIYFGKLNWFPRLNLSNTWFIQKNTDQTGGSQLNINPFTGIFWGPDSKIYLNRDRVVFTVRLRADSQVAKFLENPPESNPGANDQPVNSNP
;
A
#
# COMPACT_ATOMS: atom_id res chain seq x y z
N MET A 1 1.79 -59.17 17.00
CA MET A 1 2.46 -58.72 15.76
C MET A 1 3.77 -58.07 16.17
N LYS A 2 4.93 -58.75 15.98
CA LYS A 2 6.23 -58.16 16.36
C LYS A 2 6.65 -57.14 15.30
N ILE A 3 6.47 -55.87 15.60
CA ILE A 3 6.95 -54.78 14.70
C ILE A 3 8.49 -54.85 14.66
N ASN A 4 9.01 -55.02 13.49
CA ASN A 4 10.45 -55.14 13.26
C ASN A 4 11.13 -53.80 13.66
N LYS A 5 12.08 -53.82 14.61
CA LYS A 5 12.76 -52.58 15.10
C LYS A 5 13.26 -51.69 13.98
N LYS A 6 13.72 -52.30 12.87
CA LYS A 6 14.17 -51.54 11.68
C LYS A 6 13.04 -50.79 11.00
N MET A 7 11.83 -51.38 10.95
CA MET A 7 10.65 -50.74 10.36
C MET A 7 10.14 -49.59 11.25
N PHE A 8 10.19 -49.72 12.56
CA PHE A 8 9.85 -48.66 13.49
C PHE A 8 10.76 -47.45 13.38
N VAL A 9 12.09 -47.68 13.26
CA VAL A 9 13.10 -46.62 13.07
C VAL A 9 12.88 -45.94 11.72
N ALA A 10 12.60 -46.67 10.65
CA ALA A 10 12.35 -46.06 9.34
C ALA A 10 11.11 -45.15 9.35
N VAL A 11 10.01 -45.59 9.98
CA VAL A 11 8.77 -44.80 10.13
C VAL A 11 9.04 -43.55 10.98
N ALA A 12 9.82 -43.64 12.05
CA ALA A 12 10.19 -42.50 12.88
C ALA A 12 11.01 -41.44 12.12
N ILE A 13 11.95 -41.88 11.28
CA ILE A 13 12.75 -40.96 10.44
C ILE A 13 11.86 -40.26 9.44
N VAL A 14 10.95 -40.97 8.75
CA VAL A 14 10.01 -40.38 7.78
C VAL A 14 9.11 -39.35 8.48
N ALA A 15 8.56 -39.69 9.66
CA ALA A 15 7.75 -38.75 10.42
C ALA A 15 8.53 -37.50 10.82
N LEU A 16 9.78 -37.64 11.25
CA LEU A 16 10.65 -36.49 11.59
C LEU A 16 10.89 -35.58 10.40
N VAL A 17 11.15 -36.14 9.20
CA VAL A 17 11.37 -35.37 7.97
C VAL A 17 10.09 -34.61 7.59
N ILE A 18 8.92 -35.23 7.70
CA ILE A 18 7.63 -34.57 7.42
C ILE A 18 7.41 -33.40 8.38
N VAL A 19 7.65 -33.60 9.68
CA VAL A 19 7.51 -32.52 10.69
C VAL A 19 8.48 -31.37 10.40
N ALA A 20 9.73 -31.66 10.07
CA ALA A 20 10.71 -30.65 9.72
C ALA A 20 10.32 -29.87 8.45
N ALA A 21 9.77 -30.55 7.45
CA ALA A 21 9.27 -29.92 6.23
C ALA A 21 8.07 -29.01 6.52
N LEU A 22 7.14 -29.44 7.34
CA LEU A 22 5.98 -28.64 7.75
C LEU A 22 6.39 -27.40 8.56
N LEU A 23 7.32 -27.56 9.51
CA LEU A 23 7.88 -26.45 10.28
C LEU A 23 8.57 -25.42 9.38
N SER A 24 9.35 -25.85 8.39
CA SER A 24 10.00 -24.95 7.46
C SER A 24 9.01 -24.16 6.61
N LEU A 25 7.92 -24.78 6.15
CA LEU A 25 6.84 -24.10 5.43
C LEU A 25 6.14 -23.04 6.28
N VAL A 26 5.90 -23.32 7.55
CA VAL A 26 5.30 -22.36 8.50
C VAL A 26 6.23 -21.16 8.71
N LEU A 27 7.52 -21.40 8.96
CA LEU A 27 8.50 -20.34 9.18
C LEU A 27 8.66 -19.43 7.95
N VAL A 28 8.67 -19.98 6.73
CA VAL A 28 8.70 -19.21 5.48
C VAL A 28 7.43 -18.39 5.31
N SER A 29 6.26 -18.95 5.70
CA SER A 29 4.97 -18.24 5.60
C SER A 29 4.88 -17.06 6.57
N MET A 30 5.45 -17.18 7.77
CA MET A 30 5.46 -16.11 8.77
C MET A 30 6.36 -14.92 8.39
N ASN A 31 7.33 -15.14 7.51
CA ASN A 31 8.30 -14.11 7.10
C ASN A 31 7.85 -13.29 5.88
N LYS A 32 6.65 -13.55 5.34
CA LYS A 32 6.13 -12.76 4.22
C LYS A 32 5.68 -11.37 4.71
N PRO A 33 6.09 -10.29 4.04
CA PRO A 33 5.63 -8.96 4.40
C PRO A 33 4.11 -8.89 4.26
N LYS A 34 3.44 -8.44 5.32
CA LYS A 34 2.00 -8.20 5.30
C LYS A 34 1.72 -7.04 4.35
N LEU A 35 0.82 -7.24 3.40
CA LEU A 35 0.39 -6.21 2.47
C LEU A 35 -0.78 -5.43 3.06
N SER A 36 -0.81 -4.10 2.82
CA SER A 36 -1.94 -3.25 3.17
C SER A 36 -3.08 -3.39 2.15
N GLY A 37 -4.23 -2.81 2.47
CA GLY A 37 -5.34 -2.68 1.52
C GLY A 37 -5.11 -1.62 0.43
N PHE A 38 -4.01 -0.86 0.52
CA PHE A 38 -3.69 0.23 -0.39
C PHE A 38 -2.69 -0.15 -1.47
N SER A 39 -2.81 0.50 -2.61
CA SER A 39 -1.91 0.36 -3.76
C SER A 39 -1.45 1.74 -4.21
N ALA A 40 -0.25 1.80 -4.78
CA ALA A 40 0.21 2.93 -5.56
C ALA A 40 -0.03 2.65 -7.05
N VAL A 41 -0.45 3.66 -7.78
CA VAL A 41 -0.64 3.64 -9.24
C VAL A 41 0.21 4.75 -9.83
N TYR A 42 1.12 4.40 -10.73
CA TYR A 42 1.95 5.33 -11.47
C TYR A 42 1.43 5.51 -12.88
N LEU A 43 1.19 6.76 -13.29
CA LEU A 43 0.67 7.10 -14.59
C LEU A 43 1.78 7.62 -15.53
N GLU A 44 1.53 7.56 -16.84
CA GLU A 44 2.47 8.02 -17.87
C GLU A 44 2.87 9.48 -17.75
N ASN A 45 2.00 10.35 -17.19
CA ASN A 45 2.30 11.76 -16.95
C ASN A 45 3.22 12.01 -15.74
N GLY A 46 3.63 10.93 -15.04
CA GLY A 46 4.50 11.02 -13.88
C GLY A 46 3.76 11.13 -12.53
N ASP A 47 2.43 11.19 -12.55
CA ASP A 47 1.63 11.28 -11.33
C ASP A 47 1.59 9.94 -10.60
N ILE A 48 1.58 10.03 -9.26
CA ILE A 48 1.41 8.88 -8.39
C ILE A 48 0.16 9.09 -7.55
N TYR A 49 -0.74 8.11 -7.64
CA TYR A 49 -1.95 8.04 -6.82
C TYR A 49 -1.90 6.85 -5.89
N PHE A 50 -2.43 7.03 -4.69
CA PHE A 50 -2.61 5.96 -3.70
C PHE A 50 -4.08 5.74 -3.43
N GLY A 51 -4.45 4.48 -3.14
CA GLY A 51 -5.84 4.16 -2.80
C GLY A 51 -6.08 2.66 -2.82
N LYS A 52 -7.35 2.28 -2.65
CA LYS A 52 -7.79 0.90 -2.77
C LYS A 52 -8.08 0.60 -4.24
N LEU A 53 -7.21 -0.20 -4.86
CA LEU A 53 -7.29 -0.54 -6.29
C LEU A 53 -8.28 -1.66 -6.54
N ASN A 54 -9.23 -1.44 -7.48
CA ASN A 54 -10.19 -2.42 -7.97
C ASN A 54 -10.07 -2.55 -9.49
N TRP A 55 -10.05 -3.79 -9.96
CA TRP A 55 -9.86 -4.10 -11.37
C TRP A 55 -11.17 -4.28 -12.14
N PHE A 56 -12.25 -4.63 -11.43
CA PHE A 56 -13.54 -4.96 -12.03
C PHE A 56 -14.68 -4.13 -11.42
N PRO A 57 -15.72 -3.75 -12.18
CA PRO A 57 -15.89 -3.90 -13.65
C PRO A 57 -15.02 -2.94 -14.47
N ARG A 58 -14.56 -1.86 -13.89
CA ARG A 58 -13.65 -0.87 -14.46
C ARG A 58 -12.50 -0.63 -13.50
N LEU A 59 -11.30 -0.44 -14.05
CA LEU A 59 -10.14 -0.07 -13.24
C LEU A 59 -10.45 1.23 -12.50
N ASN A 60 -10.44 1.18 -11.19
CA ASN A 60 -10.70 2.33 -10.34
C ASN A 60 -9.85 2.30 -9.07
N LEU A 61 -9.65 3.47 -8.52
CA LEU A 61 -8.98 3.69 -7.25
C LEU A 61 -9.97 4.38 -6.33
N SER A 62 -10.25 3.82 -5.16
CA SER A 62 -11.11 4.40 -4.14
C SER A 62 -10.30 4.84 -2.91
N ASN A 63 -10.82 5.75 -2.12
CA ASN A 63 -10.07 6.46 -1.09
C ASN A 63 -8.75 7.00 -1.67
N THR A 64 -8.90 7.82 -2.73
CA THR A 64 -7.77 8.26 -3.54
C THR A 64 -7.02 9.40 -2.86
N TRP A 65 -5.70 9.27 -2.87
CA TRP A 65 -4.74 10.26 -2.42
C TRP A 65 -3.72 10.50 -3.51
N PHE A 66 -3.13 11.69 -3.56
CA PHE A 66 -2.10 12.02 -4.53
C PHE A 66 -0.91 12.70 -3.88
N ILE A 67 0.25 12.61 -4.53
CA ILE A 67 1.45 13.30 -4.11
C ILE A 67 1.47 14.68 -4.76
N GLN A 68 1.59 15.70 -3.94
CA GLN A 68 1.88 17.07 -4.39
C GLN A 68 3.33 17.40 -4.05
N LYS A 69 4.08 17.82 -5.05
CA LYS A 69 5.44 18.29 -4.88
C LYS A 69 5.41 19.83 -4.71
N ASN A 70 5.67 20.29 -3.51
CA ASN A 70 5.85 21.70 -3.22
C ASN A 70 7.34 22.01 -3.25
N THR A 71 7.73 23.00 -4.04
CA THR A 71 9.11 23.51 -4.07
C THR A 71 9.13 24.78 -3.24
N ASP A 72 9.83 24.74 -2.12
CA ASP A 72 10.04 25.94 -1.30
C ASP A 72 10.96 26.94 -2.01
N GLN A 73 10.81 28.21 -1.67
CA GLN A 73 11.65 29.31 -2.22
C GLN A 73 13.15 29.11 -1.96
N THR A 74 13.52 28.21 -1.05
CA THR A 74 14.90 27.84 -0.71
C THR A 74 15.40 26.62 -1.51
N GLY A 75 14.62 26.12 -2.49
CA GLY A 75 14.99 24.96 -3.32
C GLY A 75 14.74 23.59 -2.67
N GLY A 76 14.16 23.54 -1.47
CA GLY A 76 13.73 22.31 -0.84
C GLY A 76 12.48 21.75 -1.50
N SER A 77 12.48 20.44 -1.82
CA SER A 77 11.27 19.75 -2.31
C SER A 77 10.60 19.03 -1.16
N GLN A 78 9.41 19.46 -0.77
CA GLN A 78 8.53 18.73 0.15
C GLN A 78 7.50 17.92 -0.65
N LEU A 79 7.36 16.65 -0.29
CA LEU A 79 6.34 15.78 -0.83
C LEU A 79 5.18 15.70 0.18
N ASN A 80 4.02 16.20 -0.20
CA ASN A 80 2.81 16.13 0.59
C ASN A 80 1.83 15.14 -0.01
N ILE A 81 1.24 14.29 0.85
CA ILE A 81 0.19 13.35 0.45
C ILE A 81 -1.14 13.97 0.86
N ASN A 82 -1.97 14.29 -0.14
CA ASN A 82 -3.25 14.96 0.06
C ASN A 82 -4.41 14.06 -0.39
N PRO A 83 -5.58 14.12 0.30
CA PRO A 83 -6.77 13.42 -0.14
C PRO A 83 -7.28 14.04 -1.44
N PHE A 84 -7.69 13.22 -2.39
CA PHE A 84 -8.22 13.68 -3.66
C PHE A 84 -9.50 14.51 -3.49
N THR A 85 -10.29 14.21 -2.47
CA THR A 85 -11.50 14.96 -2.10
C THR A 85 -11.23 16.38 -1.62
N GLY A 86 -9.99 16.69 -1.20
CA GLY A 86 -9.60 18.04 -0.74
C GLY A 86 -9.30 19.03 -1.87
N ILE A 87 -9.43 18.63 -3.13
CA ILE A 87 -9.24 19.52 -4.28
C ILE A 87 -10.43 20.48 -4.39
N PHE A 88 -10.18 21.74 -4.74
CA PHE A 88 -11.16 22.85 -4.73
C PHE A 88 -12.46 22.60 -5.53
N TRP A 89 -12.43 21.73 -6.55
CA TRP A 89 -13.61 21.38 -7.37
C TRP A 89 -14.41 20.20 -6.82
N GLY A 90 -14.08 19.69 -5.63
CA GLY A 90 -14.88 18.71 -4.86
C GLY A 90 -15.08 17.36 -5.55
N PRO A 91 -14.01 16.68 -6.02
CA PRO A 91 -14.17 15.38 -6.64
C PRO A 91 -14.61 14.31 -5.64
N ASP A 92 -15.22 13.23 -6.14
CA ASP A 92 -15.44 12.00 -5.35
C ASP A 92 -14.10 11.37 -4.95
N SER A 93 -14.11 10.60 -3.88
CA SER A 93 -12.97 9.80 -3.41
C SER A 93 -12.57 8.66 -4.35
N LYS A 94 -13.41 8.37 -5.35
CA LYS A 94 -13.20 7.32 -6.35
C LYS A 94 -12.88 7.92 -7.70
N ILE A 95 -11.75 7.49 -8.30
CA ILE A 95 -11.38 7.83 -9.65
C ILE A 95 -11.35 6.59 -10.55
N TYR A 96 -11.74 6.76 -11.80
CA TYR A 96 -11.63 5.73 -12.83
C TYR A 96 -10.38 5.98 -13.65
N LEU A 97 -9.57 4.94 -13.80
CA LEU A 97 -8.27 5.02 -14.45
C LEU A 97 -8.37 4.45 -15.87
N ASN A 98 -7.72 5.10 -16.82
CA ASN A 98 -7.49 4.50 -18.13
C ASN A 98 -6.32 3.51 -18.01
N ARG A 99 -6.58 2.23 -18.33
CA ARG A 99 -5.57 1.16 -18.25
C ARG A 99 -4.35 1.42 -19.12
N ASP A 100 -4.57 2.02 -20.28
CA ASP A 100 -3.49 2.29 -21.25
C ASP A 100 -2.54 3.38 -20.78
N ARG A 101 -2.91 4.15 -19.75
CA ARG A 101 -2.12 5.23 -19.16
C ARG A 101 -1.48 4.84 -17.81
N VAL A 102 -1.67 3.61 -17.37
CA VAL A 102 -1.06 3.09 -16.16
C VAL A 102 0.26 2.40 -16.51
N VAL A 103 1.36 2.93 -16.01
CA VAL A 103 2.70 2.36 -16.23
C VAL A 103 2.90 1.14 -15.35
N PHE A 104 2.58 1.26 -14.05
CA PHE A 104 2.57 0.13 -13.11
C PHE A 104 1.67 0.38 -11.92
N THR A 105 1.33 -0.72 -11.25
CA THR A 105 0.65 -0.71 -9.95
C THR A 105 1.43 -1.56 -8.97
N VAL A 106 1.48 -1.13 -7.70
CA VAL A 106 2.14 -1.89 -6.65
C VAL A 106 1.33 -1.83 -5.37
N ARG A 107 1.17 -2.96 -4.69
CA ARG A 107 0.59 -3.01 -3.35
C ARG A 107 1.56 -2.47 -2.32
N LEU A 108 1.08 -1.64 -1.42
CA LEU A 108 1.88 -1.14 -0.32
C LEU A 108 2.05 -2.21 0.75
N ARG A 109 3.22 -2.26 1.36
CA ARG A 109 3.46 -3.06 2.55
C ARG A 109 2.78 -2.39 3.74
N ALA A 110 2.18 -3.19 4.63
CA ALA A 110 1.48 -2.67 5.81
C ALA A 110 2.41 -1.92 6.80
N ASP A 111 3.71 -2.22 6.78
CA ASP A 111 4.72 -1.55 7.61
C ASP A 111 5.27 -0.27 6.99
N SER A 112 4.92 0.06 5.72
CA SER A 112 5.37 1.27 5.05
C SER A 112 4.76 2.53 5.69
N GLN A 113 5.51 3.63 5.70
CA GLN A 113 5.04 4.91 6.24
C GLN A 113 3.78 5.41 5.53
N VAL A 114 3.74 5.26 4.19
CA VAL A 114 2.58 5.66 3.39
C VAL A 114 1.35 4.83 3.75
N ALA A 115 1.47 3.50 3.87
CA ALA A 115 0.33 2.67 4.24
C ALA A 115 -0.22 3.03 5.62
N LYS A 116 0.64 3.24 6.61
CA LYS A 116 0.25 3.66 7.96
C LYS A 116 -0.45 5.02 7.97
N PHE A 117 0.06 5.97 7.17
CA PHE A 117 -0.57 7.27 7.00
C PHE A 117 -1.97 7.16 6.37
N LEU A 118 -2.12 6.33 5.33
CA LEU A 118 -3.40 6.14 4.63
C LEU A 118 -4.43 5.35 5.46
N GLU A 119 -3.98 4.50 6.39
CA GLU A 119 -4.86 3.78 7.33
C GLU A 119 -5.38 4.67 8.45
N ASN A 120 -4.56 5.62 8.91
CA ASN A 120 -4.88 6.57 9.97
C ASN A 120 -4.42 7.98 9.57
N PRO A 121 -5.09 8.62 8.61
CA PRO A 121 -4.71 9.96 8.21
C PRO A 121 -4.93 10.91 9.40
N PRO A 122 -4.01 11.85 9.66
CA PRO A 122 -4.27 12.92 10.61
C PRO A 122 -5.54 13.65 10.15
N GLU A 123 -6.42 14.00 11.08
CA GLU A 123 -7.63 14.77 10.77
C GLU A 123 -7.21 15.98 9.92
N SER A 124 -7.67 15.99 8.67
CA SER A 124 -7.44 17.12 7.78
C SER A 124 -8.15 18.32 8.39
N ASN A 125 -7.37 19.22 8.99
CA ASN A 125 -7.90 20.50 9.46
C ASN A 125 -8.25 21.32 8.18
N PRO A 126 -9.54 21.55 7.85
CA PRO A 126 -9.92 22.23 6.60
C PRO A 126 -9.51 23.69 6.55
N GLY A 127 -8.89 24.22 7.62
CA GLY A 127 -8.58 25.62 7.80
C GLY A 127 -7.12 26.04 7.59
N ALA A 128 -6.21 25.16 7.15
CA ALA A 128 -4.80 25.50 7.07
C ALA A 128 -4.38 26.24 5.78
N ASN A 129 -5.28 26.44 4.81
CA ASN A 129 -4.98 27.14 3.55
C ASN A 129 -5.60 28.56 3.44
N ASP A 130 -6.30 29.04 4.46
CA ASP A 130 -6.79 30.43 4.49
C ASP A 130 -5.83 31.32 5.32
N GLN A 131 -4.59 31.44 4.87
CA GLN A 131 -3.83 32.63 5.22
C GLN A 131 -4.22 33.73 4.22
N PRO A 132 -4.88 34.81 4.66
CA PRO A 132 -5.14 35.94 3.80
C PRO A 132 -3.79 36.53 3.40
N VAL A 133 -3.58 36.66 2.08
CA VAL A 133 -2.48 37.45 1.52
C VAL A 133 -2.61 38.84 2.10
N ASN A 134 -1.75 39.16 3.05
CA ASN A 134 -1.68 40.51 3.65
C ASN A 134 -1.16 41.46 2.57
N SER A 135 -2.10 42.04 1.81
CA SER A 135 -1.83 43.17 0.95
C SER A 135 -1.70 44.41 1.84
N ASN A 136 -0.47 44.71 2.24
CA ASN A 136 -0.17 45.98 2.86
C ASN A 136 0.22 46.96 1.76
N PRO A 137 -0.36 48.18 1.75
CA PRO A 137 -0.15 49.21 0.72
C PRO A 137 1.26 49.81 0.68
#